data_2776f869edcd03c851b115c67b667956
#
_entry.id   2776f869edcd03c851b115c67b667956
#
_cell.length_a   1.000
_cell.length_b   1.000
_cell.length_c   1.000
_cell.angle_alpha   90.00
_cell.angle_beta   90.00
_cell.angle_gamma   90.00
#
_symmetry.space_group_name_H-M   'P 1'
#
loop_
_entity.id
_entity.type
_entity.pdbx_description
1 polymer ?
#
loop_
_entity_poly.entity_id
_entity_poly.type
_entity_poly.pdbx_seq_one_letter_code
_entity_poly.pdbx_strand_id
1 'polypeptide(L)'
;MKKAKAGGSGKPGVAAKSITSRANGKIAAIRSRLVHHKIARPIGTAIGAIGSHGYVAIEVFGEDGEFGICYARAFDLGVMRAAHSVVPLLAETLIGLQASDTTAAWNRMWRRIVLHSRSGVQAYAVSTLDTAIWDLKARLCGLPVFRLLGGARRSVPSYYSGGFLNITDKELAAEAERVIELGCAAFKMRAGLPELKRDVARARLLKKVFGKDIMVDAAGYFDRAGAIRAAQAFSEFSPVWLEDPVPTGKIKDLQDLRNTSAVPFAGGELLYTEAEVTSFGEKNAFDHVLFDLERIGGVTGWIRSAAVADHFGLRISAHVYPEFAAHILCGLENGYYHETLEWSHELFENPPVLRDGCITPSDEPGFGVRFDEGFIRKNLVEEVIIGDKDVVKARR
;
A
#
# COMPACT_ATOMS: atom_id res chain seq x y z
N MET A 1 -1.18 -40.40 -64.46
CA MET A 1 -1.34 -41.47 -63.45
C MET A 1 -0.26 -41.34 -62.43
N LYS A 2 -0.56 -40.98 -61.18
CA LYS A 2 -0.03 -41.48 -59.92
C LYS A 2 -0.53 -40.56 -58.82
N LYS A 3 -1.43 -41.10 -58.00
CA LYS A 3 -1.99 -40.42 -56.80
C LYS A 3 -0.89 -40.39 -55.73
N ALA A 4 -0.66 -39.22 -55.13
CA ALA A 4 0.07 -39.07 -53.88
C ALA A 4 -0.91 -38.91 -52.72
N LYS A 5 -0.86 -39.80 -51.73
CA LYS A 5 -1.58 -39.77 -50.48
C LYS A 5 -0.87 -38.78 -49.53
N ALA A 6 -1.58 -37.77 -49.05
CA ALA A 6 -1.16 -36.92 -47.93
C ALA A 6 -1.73 -37.55 -46.64
N GLY A 7 -0.86 -38.05 -45.75
CA GLY A 7 -1.18 -38.45 -44.39
C GLY A 7 -0.92 -37.27 -43.45
N GLY A 8 -2.00 -36.65 -42.95
CA GLY A 8 -1.92 -35.65 -41.90
C GLY A 8 -2.18 -36.25 -40.54
N SER A 9 -1.16 -36.40 -39.71
CA SER A 9 -1.29 -36.75 -38.28
C SER A 9 -1.55 -35.41 -37.49
N GLY A 10 -2.81 -35.11 -37.25
CA GLY A 10 -3.19 -34.04 -36.33
C GLY A 10 -2.89 -34.44 -34.90
N LYS A 11 -1.99 -33.72 -34.25
CA LYS A 11 -1.85 -33.76 -32.79
C LYS A 11 -3.15 -33.21 -32.17
N PRO A 12 -3.66 -33.79 -31.05
CA PRO A 12 -4.84 -33.25 -30.39
C PRO A 12 -4.52 -31.87 -29.82
N GLY A 13 -5.26 -30.87 -30.27
CA GLY A 13 -5.20 -29.51 -29.75
C GLY A 13 -5.57 -29.52 -28.25
N VAL A 14 -4.75 -28.90 -27.45
CA VAL A 14 -5.11 -28.53 -26.07
C VAL A 14 -6.34 -27.65 -26.17
N ALA A 15 -7.49 -28.14 -25.72
CA ALA A 15 -8.72 -27.38 -25.68
C ALA A 15 -8.50 -26.13 -24.82
N ALA A 16 -8.55 -24.98 -25.42
CA ALA A 16 -8.59 -23.71 -24.71
C ALA A 16 -9.84 -23.72 -23.80
N LYS A 17 -9.65 -23.96 -22.52
CA LYS A 17 -10.72 -23.76 -21.53
C LYS A 17 -11.14 -22.30 -21.64
N SER A 18 -12.41 -22.06 -21.92
CA SER A 18 -12.92 -20.72 -22.20
C SER A 18 -12.59 -19.79 -21.03
N ILE A 19 -12.05 -18.62 -21.32
CA ILE A 19 -11.70 -17.57 -20.35
C ILE A 19 -12.93 -17.20 -19.49
N THR A 20 -14.13 -17.30 -20.06
CA THR A 20 -15.41 -16.99 -19.39
C THR A 20 -15.78 -17.92 -18.23
N SER A 21 -15.30 -19.17 -18.18
CA SER A 21 -15.63 -20.08 -17.06
C SER A 21 -14.71 -19.91 -15.84
N ARG A 22 -13.50 -19.35 -16.01
CA ARG A 22 -12.57 -19.09 -14.92
C ARG A 22 -12.83 -17.76 -14.18
N ALA A 23 -13.31 -16.74 -14.89
CA ALA A 23 -13.58 -15.42 -14.32
C ALA A 23 -14.74 -15.40 -13.27
N ASN A 24 -15.52 -16.48 -13.14
CA ASN A 24 -16.69 -16.57 -12.31
C ASN A 24 -16.51 -17.51 -11.09
N GLY A 25 -15.30 -17.56 -10.53
CA GLY A 25 -15.05 -18.35 -9.31
C GLY A 25 -15.70 -17.72 -8.08
N LYS A 26 -16.48 -18.52 -7.32
CA LYS A 26 -17.01 -18.07 -6.03
C LYS A 26 -15.95 -18.17 -4.95
N ILE A 27 -16.03 -17.27 -3.99
CA ILE A 27 -15.20 -17.31 -2.79
C ILE A 27 -15.64 -18.52 -1.94
N ALA A 28 -14.75 -19.50 -1.80
CA ALA A 28 -14.99 -20.74 -1.05
C ALA A 28 -14.49 -20.65 0.39
N ALA A 29 -13.33 -20.05 0.61
CA ALA A 29 -12.73 -19.93 1.92
C ALA A 29 -11.91 -18.66 2.07
N ILE A 30 -11.71 -18.26 3.32
CA ILE A 30 -10.80 -17.15 3.69
C ILE A 30 -9.93 -17.64 4.85
N ARG A 31 -8.61 -17.56 4.68
CA ARG A 31 -7.62 -17.81 5.73
C ARG A 31 -7.05 -16.48 6.22
N SER A 32 -7.06 -16.28 7.53
CA SER A 32 -6.46 -15.13 8.19
C SER A 32 -5.43 -15.61 9.20
N ARG A 33 -4.22 -15.05 9.12
CA ARG A 33 -3.08 -15.40 9.97
C ARG A 33 -2.54 -14.16 10.66
N LEU A 34 -2.58 -14.16 11.98
CA LEU A 34 -1.93 -13.14 12.80
C LEU A 34 -0.45 -13.51 12.96
N VAL A 35 0.42 -12.63 12.52
CA VAL A 35 1.88 -12.81 12.51
C VAL A 35 2.54 -11.71 13.32
N HIS A 36 3.57 -12.03 14.12
CA HIS A 36 4.31 -11.05 14.91
C HIS A 36 5.82 -11.21 14.70
N HIS A 37 6.43 -10.20 14.12
CA HIS A 37 7.87 -10.15 13.85
C HIS A 37 8.55 -9.05 14.66
N LYS A 38 9.55 -9.44 15.47
CA LYS A 38 10.41 -8.48 16.19
C LYS A 38 11.55 -8.04 15.28
N ILE A 39 11.73 -6.73 15.13
CA ILE A 39 12.83 -6.17 14.34
C ILE A 39 14.10 -6.10 15.19
N ALA A 40 15.24 -6.43 14.56
CA ALA A 40 16.52 -6.50 15.27
C ALA A 40 16.98 -5.15 15.84
N ARG A 41 16.70 -4.06 15.13
CA ARG A 41 17.01 -2.69 15.57
C ARG A 41 15.73 -1.84 15.55
N PRO A 42 15.28 -1.32 16.71
CA PRO A 42 14.11 -0.44 16.74
C PRO A 42 14.28 0.80 15.84
N ILE A 43 13.19 1.20 15.20
CA ILE A 43 13.10 2.36 14.31
C ILE A 43 12.60 3.54 15.13
N GLY A 44 13.31 4.70 15.10
CA GLY A 44 12.90 5.92 15.79
C GLY A 44 12.10 6.84 14.88
N THR A 45 10.89 7.21 15.31
CA THR A 45 10.01 8.15 14.64
C THR A 45 9.59 9.28 15.57
N ALA A 46 8.91 10.31 15.07
CA ALA A 46 8.37 11.41 15.89
C ALA A 46 7.31 10.93 16.91
N ILE A 47 6.68 9.79 16.67
CA ILE A 47 5.65 9.20 17.55
C ILE A 47 6.20 8.13 18.51
N GLY A 48 7.51 7.82 18.44
CA GLY A 48 8.17 6.86 19.33
C GLY A 48 9.01 5.81 18.61
N ALA A 49 9.50 4.84 19.38
CA ALA A 49 10.32 3.74 18.86
C ALA A 49 9.45 2.53 18.46
N ILE A 50 9.73 1.99 17.27
CA ILE A 50 9.06 0.82 16.71
C ILE A 50 9.99 -0.38 16.86
N GLY A 51 9.61 -1.37 17.65
CA GLY A 51 10.40 -2.57 17.95
C GLY A 51 9.89 -3.86 17.33
N SER A 52 8.71 -3.83 16.70
CA SER A 52 8.11 -4.99 16.03
C SER A 52 7.10 -4.59 14.97
N HIS A 53 6.75 -5.55 14.13
CA HIS A 53 5.61 -5.48 13.22
C HIS A 53 4.62 -6.59 13.55
N GLY A 54 3.34 -6.25 13.69
CA GLY A 54 2.24 -7.17 13.62
C GLY A 54 1.67 -7.17 12.21
N TYR A 55 1.28 -8.35 11.70
CA TYR A 55 0.61 -8.50 10.41
C TYR A 55 -0.65 -9.33 10.56
N VAL A 56 -1.66 -9.02 9.77
CA VAL A 56 -2.80 -9.90 9.48
C VAL A 56 -2.68 -10.30 8.01
N ALA A 57 -2.12 -11.47 7.73
CA ALA A 57 -1.98 -12.01 6.39
C ALA A 57 -3.27 -12.73 5.99
N ILE A 58 -3.89 -12.28 4.90
CA ILE A 58 -5.17 -12.79 4.37
C ILE A 58 -4.93 -13.52 3.06
N GLU A 59 -5.62 -14.65 2.91
CA GLU A 59 -5.79 -15.36 1.66
C GLU A 59 -7.27 -15.61 1.42
N VAL A 60 -7.77 -15.24 0.24
CA VAL A 60 -9.14 -15.48 -0.22
C VAL A 60 -9.08 -16.52 -1.32
N PHE A 61 -9.73 -17.68 -1.09
CA PHE A 61 -9.70 -18.84 -1.99
C PHE A 61 -10.96 -18.90 -2.83
N GLY A 62 -10.82 -19.16 -4.13
CA GLY A 62 -11.87 -19.56 -5.05
C GLY A 62 -12.19 -21.07 -4.94
N GLU A 63 -13.34 -21.48 -5.45
CA GLU A 63 -13.76 -22.90 -5.49
C GLU A 63 -12.80 -23.80 -6.29
N ASP A 64 -12.03 -23.23 -7.21
CA ASP A 64 -11.02 -23.93 -8.03
C ASP A 64 -9.65 -24.03 -7.37
N GLY A 65 -9.48 -23.50 -6.14
CA GLY A 65 -8.24 -23.47 -5.39
C GLY A 65 -7.31 -22.31 -5.76
N GLU A 66 -7.65 -21.45 -6.73
CA GLU A 66 -6.94 -20.20 -6.97
C GLU A 66 -7.20 -19.26 -5.77
N PHE A 67 -6.24 -18.39 -5.46
CA PHE A 67 -6.38 -17.53 -4.29
C PHE A 67 -5.70 -16.18 -4.53
N GLY A 68 -6.24 -15.17 -3.86
CA GLY A 68 -5.65 -13.84 -3.77
C GLY A 68 -5.18 -13.54 -2.36
N ILE A 69 -4.20 -12.65 -2.24
CA ILE A 69 -3.53 -12.31 -0.98
C ILE A 69 -3.51 -10.82 -0.71
N CYS A 70 -3.48 -10.48 0.58
CA CYS A 70 -3.12 -9.15 1.08
C CYS A 70 -2.73 -9.25 2.56
N TYR A 71 -2.16 -8.18 3.10
CA TYR A 71 -1.89 -8.07 4.54
C TYR A 71 -2.28 -6.69 5.08
N ALA A 72 -2.65 -6.65 6.36
CA ALA A 72 -2.67 -5.45 7.18
C ALA A 72 -1.44 -5.43 8.09
N ARG A 73 -0.98 -4.24 8.50
CA ARG A 73 0.22 -4.07 9.31
C ARG A 73 0.07 -2.96 10.35
N ALA A 74 0.51 -3.22 11.57
CA ALA A 74 0.75 -2.17 12.56
C ALA A 74 2.05 -2.46 13.34
N PHE A 75 2.51 -1.45 14.06
CA PHE A 75 3.68 -1.56 14.93
C PHE A 75 3.38 -2.25 16.26
N ASP A 76 2.10 -2.46 16.56
CA ASP A 76 1.61 -3.08 17.78
C ASP A 76 0.80 -4.33 17.49
N LEU A 77 1.19 -5.45 18.11
CA LEU A 77 0.49 -6.72 17.96
C LEU A 77 -0.97 -6.65 18.45
N GLY A 78 -1.25 -5.86 19.48
CA GLY A 78 -2.61 -5.69 20.01
C GLY A 78 -3.56 -5.08 18.98
N VAL A 79 -3.10 -4.08 18.22
CA VAL A 79 -3.86 -3.47 17.13
C VAL A 79 -4.15 -4.51 16.04
N MET A 80 -3.13 -5.29 15.63
CA MET A 80 -3.33 -6.34 14.62
C MET A 80 -4.20 -7.48 15.12
N ARG A 81 -4.12 -7.85 16.39
CA ARG A 81 -5.04 -8.83 16.99
C ARG A 81 -6.50 -8.35 16.93
N ALA A 82 -6.73 -7.06 17.22
CA ALA A 82 -8.07 -6.47 17.08
C ALA A 82 -8.56 -6.49 15.63
N ALA A 83 -7.72 -6.14 14.66
CA ALA A 83 -8.06 -6.25 13.24
C ALA A 83 -8.33 -7.71 12.82
N HIS A 84 -7.48 -8.65 13.25
CA HIS A 84 -7.65 -10.09 13.00
C HIS A 84 -8.99 -10.62 13.53
N SER A 85 -9.43 -10.17 14.71
CA SER A 85 -10.73 -10.57 15.29
C SER A 85 -11.94 -10.06 14.54
N VAL A 86 -11.81 -9.00 13.73
CA VAL A 86 -12.90 -8.49 12.86
C VAL A 86 -13.03 -9.31 11.58
N VAL A 87 -11.94 -9.92 11.10
CA VAL A 87 -11.93 -10.65 9.81
C VAL A 87 -13.02 -11.72 9.72
N PRO A 88 -13.24 -12.64 10.70
CA PRO A 88 -14.27 -13.66 10.61
C PRO A 88 -15.67 -13.08 10.39
N LEU A 89 -16.01 -12.00 11.11
CA LEU A 89 -17.29 -11.32 11.00
C LEU A 89 -17.58 -10.80 9.58
N LEU A 90 -16.55 -10.31 8.88
CA LEU A 90 -16.67 -9.83 7.51
C LEU A 90 -16.63 -10.98 6.51
N ALA A 91 -15.72 -11.94 6.71
CA ALA A 91 -15.50 -13.08 5.83
C ALA A 91 -16.77 -13.93 5.63
N GLU A 92 -17.58 -14.14 6.69
CA GLU A 92 -18.87 -14.83 6.60
C GLU A 92 -19.81 -14.22 5.55
N THR A 93 -19.73 -12.91 5.33
CA THR A 93 -20.58 -12.20 4.36
C THR A 93 -20.11 -12.35 2.91
N LEU A 94 -18.90 -12.88 2.71
CA LEU A 94 -18.21 -12.98 1.42
C LEU A 94 -18.28 -14.39 0.83
N ILE A 95 -18.42 -15.44 1.67
CA ILE A 95 -18.50 -16.83 1.20
C ILE A 95 -19.66 -16.99 0.22
N GLY A 96 -19.39 -17.63 -0.91
CA GLY A 96 -20.34 -17.85 -2.00
C GLY A 96 -20.55 -16.67 -2.95
N LEU A 97 -19.95 -15.49 -2.69
CA LEU A 97 -19.94 -14.40 -3.65
C LEU A 97 -19.00 -14.69 -4.83
N GLN A 98 -19.33 -14.15 -5.99
CA GLN A 98 -18.41 -14.14 -7.12
C GLN A 98 -17.22 -13.21 -6.82
N ALA A 99 -16.00 -13.68 -7.04
CA ALA A 99 -14.80 -12.88 -6.85
C ALA A 99 -14.74 -11.66 -7.80
N SER A 100 -15.48 -11.71 -8.92
CA SER A 100 -15.66 -10.58 -9.84
C SER A 100 -16.42 -9.41 -9.23
N ASP A 101 -17.26 -9.66 -8.22
CA ASP A 101 -18.24 -8.70 -7.69
C ASP A 101 -17.63 -7.84 -6.57
N THR A 102 -16.45 -7.27 -6.80
CA THR A 102 -15.66 -6.53 -5.82
C THR A 102 -16.44 -5.39 -5.15
N THR A 103 -17.24 -4.63 -5.89
CA THR A 103 -18.09 -3.56 -5.32
C THR A 103 -19.18 -4.11 -4.39
N ALA A 104 -19.79 -5.24 -4.73
CA ALA A 104 -20.80 -5.88 -3.88
C ALA A 104 -20.17 -6.44 -2.59
N ALA A 105 -18.99 -7.08 -2.70
CA ALA A 105 -18.22 -7.56 -1.56
C ALA A 105 -17.87 -6.42 -0.60
N TRP A 106 -17.28 -5.31 -1.12
CA TRP A 106 -16.94 -4.13 -0.37
C TRP A 106 -18.15 -3.51 0.36
N ASN A 107 -19.27 -3.36 -0.33
CA ASN A 107 -20.51 -2.83 0.27
C ASN A 107 -21.08 -3.75 1.35
N ARG A 108 -21.01 -5.10 1.18
CA ARG A 108 -21.46 -6.05 2.21
C ARG A 108 -20.63 -5.95 3.48
N MET A 109 -19.31 -5.87 3.35
CA MET A 109 -18.42 -5.69 4.49
C MET A 109 -18.75 -4.41 5.27
N TRP A 110 -18.87 -3.26 4.61
CA TRP A 110 -19.22 -2.00 5.26
C TRP A 110 -20.62 -2.00 5.87
N ARG A 111 -21.60 -2.64 5.24
CA ARG A 111 -22.95 -2.80 5.83
C ARG A 111 -22.90 -3.63 7.10
N ARG A 112 -22.08 -4.67 7.15
CA ARG A 112 -21.95 -5.56 8.32
C ARG A 112 -21.51 -4.84 9.57
N ILE A 113 -20.72 -3.78 9.41
CA ILE A 113 -20.14 -2.99 10.50
C ILE A 113 -20.62 -1.53 10.51
N VAL A 114 -21.75 -1.23 9.87
CA VAL A 114 -22.25 0.14 9.65
C VAL A 114 -22.46 0.95 10.94
N LEU A 115 -22.81 0.28 12.04
CA LEU A 115 -23.02 0.92 13.35
C LEU A 115 -21.74 1.19 14.13
N HIS A 116 -20.59 0.80 13.61
CA HIS A 116 -19.29 0.98 14.26
C HIS A 116 -18.54 2.15 13.60
N SER A 117 -17.35 1.96 13.09
CA SER A 117 -16.59 3.03 12.45
C SER A 117 -16.14 2.59 11.06
N ARG A 118 -15.96 3.56 10.16
CA ARG A 118 -15.27 3.35 8.88
C ARG A 118 -13.77 3.64 8.96
N SER A 119 -13.18 3.58 10.15
CA SER A 119 -11.78 3.87 10.40
C SER A 119 -11.15 2.84 11.35
N GLY A 120 -9.84 2.92 11.53
CA GLY A 120 -9.09 2.06 12.43
C GLY A 120 -9.15 0.57 12.03
N VAL A 121 -9.18 -0.32 13.00
CA VAL A 121 -9.08 -1.77 12.78
C VAL A 121 -10.17 -2.36 11.89
N GLN A 122 -11.35 -1.74 11.84
CA GLN A 122 -12.43 -2.14 10.94
C GLN A 122 -12.06 -1.85 9.48
N ALA A 123 -11.51 -0.66 9.21
CA ALA A 123 -11.03 -0.32 7.88
C ALA A 123 -9.88 -1.24 7.45
N TYR A 124 -8.98 -1.57 8.36
CA TYR A 124 -7.87 -2.52 8.09
C TYR A 124 -8.38 -3.87 7.61
N ALA A 125 -9.37 -4.45 8.31
CA ALA A 125 -9.95 -5.73 7.93
C ALA A 125 -10.69 -5.66 6.58
N VAL A 126 -11.48 -4.60 6.33
CA VAL A 126 -12.18 -4.41 5.05
C VAL A 126 -11.19 -4.23 3.91
N SER A 127 -10.19 -3.37 4.09
CA SER A 127 -9.19 -3.05 3.06
C SER A 127 -8.37 -4.26 2.65
N THR A 128 -7.95 -5.06 3.63
CA THR A 128 -7.15 -6.27 3.39
C THR A 128 -7.95 -7.33 2.66
N LEU A 129 -9.22 -7.56 3.06
CA LEU A 129 -10.12 -8.49 2.38
C LEU A 129 -10.44 -8.01 0.95
N ASP A 130 -10.74 -6.73 0.77
CA ASP A 130 -11.03 -6.15 -0.56
C ASP A 130 -9.83 -6.32 -1.51
N THR A 131 -8.63 -6.00 -1.03
CA THR A 131 -7.40 -6.12 -1.84
C THR A 131 -7.12 -7.58 -2.21
N ALA A 132 -7.31 -8.53 -1.28
CA ALA A 132 -7.16 -9.96 -1.57
C ALA A 132 -8.21 -10.46 -2.57
N ILE A 133 -9.44 -9.94 -2.53
CA ILE A 133 -10.48 -10.27 -3.53
C ILE A 133 -10.09 -9.71 -4.91
N TRP A 134 -9.52 -8.51 -4.98
CA TRP A 134 -9.01 -7.96 -6.24
C TRP A 134 -7.85 -8.79 -6.81
N ASP A 135 -6.95 -9.31 -5.96
CA ASP A 135 -5.89 -10.22 -6.38
C ASP A 135 -6.47 -11.53 -6.94
N LEU A 136 -7.42 -12.15 -6.23
CA LEU A 136 -8.11 -13.35 -6.71
C LEU A 136 -8.81 -13.10 -8.05
N LYS A 137 -9.60 -12.02 -8.16
CA LYS A 137 -10.27 -11.64 -9.42
C LYS A 137 -9.27 -11.52 -10.56
N ALA A 138 -8.15 -10.85 -10.34
CA ALA A 138 -7.13 -10.65 -11.36
C ALA A 138 -6.47 -11.95 -11.79
N ARG A 139 -6.18 -12.87 -10.85
CA ARG A 139 -5.65 -14.21 -11.13
C ARG A 139 -6.65 -15.05 -11.93
N LEU A 140 -7.92 -15.04 -11.56
CA LEU A 140 -8.98 -15.73 -12.31
C LEU A 140 -9.14 -15.19 -13.74
N CYS A 141 -8.95 -13.89 -13.93
CA CYS A 141 -8.94 -13.24 -15.25
C CYS A 141 -7.64 -13.50 -16.04
N GLY A 142 -6.58 -14.02 -15.42
CA GLY A 142 -5.27 -14.19 -16.05
C GLY A 142 -4.57 -12.86 -16.34
N LEU A 143 -4.88 -11.78 -15.61
CA LEU A 143 -4.37 -10.43 -15.84
C LEU A 143 -3.74 -9.86 -14.55
N PRO A 144 -2.68 -9.04 -14.67
CA PRO A 144 -2.20 -8.26 -13.54
C PRO A 144 -3.20 -7.16 -13.17
N VAL A 145 -3.26 -6.82 -11.86
CA VAL A 145 -4.24 -5.85 -11.33
C VAL A 145 -4.16 -4.50 -12.04
N PHE A 146 -2.96 -3.98 -12.34
CA PHE A 146 -2.83 -2.68 -13.01
C PHE A 146 -3.54 -2.62 -14.36
N ARG A 147 -3.61 -3.74 -15.09
CA ARG A 147 -4.35 -3.81 -16.37
C ARG A 147 -5.86 -3.83 -16.17
N LEU A 148 -6.35 -4.49 -15.11
CA LEU A 148 -7.78 -4.45 -14.76
C LEU A 148 -8.21 -3.04 -14.34
N LEU A 149 -7.28 -2.24 -13.82
CA LEU A 149 -7.50 -0.84 -13.42
C LEU A 149 -7.40 0.16 -14.58
N GLY A 150 -7.07 -0.31 -15.79
CA GLY A 150 -6.99 0.54 -16.98
C GLY A 150 -5.59 0.65 -17.58
N GLY A 151 -4.53 0.35 -16.83
CA GLY A 151 -3.15 0.28 -17.36
C GLY A 151 -2.63 1.61 -17.86
N ALA A 152 -2.85 2.71 -17.14
CA ALA A 152 -2.52 4.07 -17.57
C ALA A 152 -1.02 4.26 -17.85
N ARG A 153 -0.15 3.51 -17.16
CA ARG A 153 1.31 3.55 -17.37
C ARG A 153 1.97 2.24 -17.03
N ARG A 154 3.25 2.09 -17.42
CA ARG A 154 4.04 0.88 -17.20
C ARG A 154 4.91 0.93 -15.96
N SER A 155 5.26 2.10 -15.48
CA SER A 155 6.07 2.31 -14.29
C SER A 155 5.75 3.67 -13.68
N VAL A 156 6.08 3.83 -12.40
CA VAL A 156 6.03 5.10 -11.68
C VAL A 156 7.35 5.35 -10.97
N PRO A 157 7.78 6.63 -10.83
CA PRO A 157 8.96 6.96 -10.05
C PRO A 157 8.76 6.53 -8.58
N SER A 158 9.85 6.14 -7.94
CA SER A 158 9.83 5.74 -6.54
C SER A 158 10.74 6.61 -5.69
N TYR A 159 10.26 6.97 -4.49
CA TYR A 159 11.10 7.54 -3.46
C TYR A 159 11.42 6.50 -2.38
N TYR A 160 12.59 6.64 -1.77
CA TYR A 160 12.97 5.84 -0.61
C TYR A 160 12.49 6.51 0.67
N SER A 161 11.88 5.75 1.57
CA SER A 161 11.40 6.23 2.87
C SER A 161 12.33 5.75 3.98
N GLY A 162 13.14 6.67 4.50
CA GLY A 162 14.17 6.38 5.50
C GLY A 162 14.52 7.58 6.37
N GLY A 163 15.80 7.72 6.70
CA GLY A 163 16.28 8.84 7.49
C GLY A 163 15.61 8.94 8.87
N PHE A 164 15.45 7.81 9.56
CA PHE A 164 14.79 7.74 10.86
C PHE A 164 15.50 8.56 11.94
N LEU A 165 14.76 9.00 12.97
CA LEU A 165 15.25 9.97 13.95
C LEU A 165 16.34 9.42 14.88
N ASN A 166 16.47 8.11 15.03
CA ASN A 166 17.43 7.44 15.91
C ASN A 166 18.73 6.99 15.21
N ILE A 167 18.93 7.38 13.94
CA ILE A 167 20.19 7.12 13.24
C ILE A 167 21.15 8.32 13.35
N THR A 168 22.43 8.03 13.36
CA THR A 168 23.49 9.05 13.36
C THR A 168 23.64 9.72 11.99
N ASP A 169 24.29 10.88 11.93
CA ASP A 169 24.59 11.57 10.68
C ASP A 169 25.42 10.69 9.73
N LYS A 170 26.33 9.84 10.26
CA LYS A 170 27.12 8.88 9.47
C LYS A 170 26.23 7.80 8.86
N GLU A 171 25.29 7.28 9.63
CA GLU A 171 24.33 6.27 9.13
C GLU A 171 23.38 6.87 8.09
N LEU A 172 22.92 8.11 8.29
CA LEU A 172 22.11 8.82 7.29
C LEU A 172 22.86 9.01 5.97
N ALA A 173 24.15 9.37 6.03
CA ALA A 173 24.98 9.50 4.84
C ALA A 173 25.15 8.16 4.11
N ALA A 174 25.44 7.07 4.84
CA ALA A 174 25.58 5.74 4.27
C ALA A 174 24.24 5.22 3.68
N GLU A 175 23.11 5.53 4.34
CA GLU A 175 21.79 5.22 3.80
C GLU A 175 21.53 5.99 2.49
N ALA A 176 21.89 7.27 2.43
CA ALA A 176 21.77 8.08 1.22
C ALA A 176 22.61 7.52 0.05
N GLU A 177 23.84 7.08 0.31
CA GLU A 177 24.70 6.43 -0.69
C GLU A 177 24.07 5.14 -1.23
N ARG A 178 23.54 4.28 -0.35
CA ARG A 178 22.80 3.06 -0.75
C ARG A 178 21.57 3.39 -1.61
N VAL A 179 20.84 4.45 -1.28
CA VAL A 179 19.66 4.87 -2.03
C VAL A 179 20.00 5.44 -3.40
N ILE A 180 21.19 6.03 -3.57
CA ILE A 180 21.73 6.41 -4.90
C ILE A 180 21.94 5.15 -5.75
N GLU A 181 22.52 4.09 -5.18
CA GLU A 181 22.76 2.83 -5.88
C GLU A 181 21.44 2.14 -6.29
N LEU A 182 20.39 2.23 -5.45
CA LEU A 182 19.05 1.78 -5.78
C LEU A 182 18.39 2.61 -6.90
N GLY A 183 18.95 3.77 -7.23
CA GLY A 183 18.47 4.65 -8.30
C GLY A 183 17.23 5.47 -7.96
N CYS A 184 16.75 5.50 -6.70
CA CYS A 184 15.53 6.21 -6.32
C CYS A 184 15.50 7.66 -6.82
N ALA A 185 14.30 8.12 -7.19
CA ALA A 185 14.09 9.47 -7.70
C ALA A 185 14.18 10.52 -6.60
N ALA A 186 13.73 10.19 -5.39
CA ALA A 186 13.76 11.05 -4.22
C ALA A 186 14.04 10.26 -2.94
N PHE A 187 14.39 10.96 -1.85
CA PHE A 187 14.56 10.40 -0.51
C PHE A 187 13.68 11.15 0.48
N LYS A 188 12.79 10.45 1.16
CA LYS A 188 11.95 10.98 2.24
C LYS A 188 12.60 10.73 3.59
N MET A 189 13.00 11.78 4.29
CA MET A 189 13.57 11.73 5.64
C MET A 189 12.53 12.08 6.70
N ARG A 190 12.70 11.55 7.91
CA ARG A 190 11.85 11.90 9.06
C ARG A 190 12.37 13.19 9.72
N ALA A 191 11.41 14.07 10.10
CA ALA A 191 11.61 15.25 10.94
C ALA A 191 10.79 15.13 12.22
N GLY A 192 11.02 16.01 13.19
CA GLY A 192 10.35 16.02 14.48
C GLY A 192 11.28 15.77 15.66
N LEU A 193 12.56 16.12 15.51
CA LEU A 193 13.46 16.23 16.64
C LEU A 193 13.11 17.45 17.51
N PRO A 194 13.40 17.44 18.83
CA PRO A 194 13.07 18.56 19.71
C PRO A 194 13.62 19.91 19.24
N GLU A 195 14.74 19.89 18.53
CA GLU A 195 15.36 21.09 17.98
C GLU A 195 15.30 21.08 16.45
N LEU A 196 14.46 21.92 15.85
CA LEU A 196 14.30 22.05 14.40
C LEU A 196 15.65 22.22 13.67
N LYS A 197 16.62 22.91 14.29
CA LYS A 197 17.97 23.07 13.70
C LYS A 197 18.67 21.74 13.42
N ARG A 198 18.38 20.69 14.18
CA ARG A 198 18.93 19.34 13.96
C ARG A 198 18.28 18.69 12.74
N ASP A 199 16.97 18.81 12.57
CA ASP A 199 16.28 18.32 11.37
C ASP A 199 16.80 19.04 10.11
N VAL A 200 16.99 20.36 10.18
CA VAL A 200 17.57 21.16 9.09
C VAL A 200 19.01 20.72 8.75
N ALA A 201 19.83 20.45 9.78
CA ALA A 201 21.18 19.94 9.56
C ALA A 201 21.20 18.57 8.87
N ARG A 202 20.28 17.69 9.23
CA ARG A 202 20.08 16.38 8.60
C ARG A 202 19.60 16.51 7.15
N ALA A 203 18.66 17.40 6.88
CA ALA A 203 18.22 17.69 5.51
C ALA A 203 19.37 18.23 4.64
N ARG A 204 20.21 19.10 5.19
CA ARG A 204 21.40 19.63 4.50
C ARG A 204 22.41 18.53 4.20
N LEU A 205 22.69 17.65 5.16
CA LEU A 205 23.55 16.50 4.96
C LEU A 205 22.98 15.57 3.87
N LEU A 206 21.70 15.23 3.97
CA LEU A 206 21.03 14.38 2.99
C LEU A 206 21.10 14.99 1.59
N LYS A 207 20.73 16.27 1.43
CA LYS A 207 20.78 16.97 0.13
C LYS A 207 22.20 17.00 -0.45
N LYS A 208 23.23 17.17 0.41
CA LYS A 208 24.63 17.16 0.01
C LYS A 208 25.08 15.78 -0.50
N VAL A 209 24.71 14.69 0.17
CA VAL A 209 25.16 13.34 -0.17
C VAL A 209 24.31 12.76 -1.29
N PHE A 210 22.98 12.81 -1.16
CA PHE A 210 22.06 12.23 -2.13
C PHE A 210 22.01 12.98 -3.46
N GLY A 211 22.14 14.31 -3.42
CA GLY A 211 22.28 15.18 -4.61
C GLY A 211 21.02 15.31 -5.47
N LYS A 212 19.91 14.62 -5.14
CA LYS A 212 18.64 14.66 -5.85
C LYS A 212 17.55 15.29 -4.98
N ASP A 213 16.29 15.03 -5.32
CA ASP A 213 15.14 15.54 -4.60
C ASP A 213 14.98 14.88 -3.23
N ILE A 214 14.61 15.69 -2.24
CA ILE A 214 14.29 15.22 -0.90
C ILE A 214 12.83 15.53 -0.57
N MET A 215 12.27 14.73 0.30
CA MET A 215 10.98 14.92 0.95
C MET A 215 11.21 14.91 2.45
N VAL A 216 10.38 15.63 3.20
CA VAL A 216 10.47 15.70 4.65
C VAL A 216 9.13 15.28 5.24
N ASP A 217 9.14 14.35 6.19
CA ASP A 217 7.95 13.84 6.84
C ASP A 217 8.01 14.12 8.35
N ALA A 218 7.04 14.90 8.83
CA ALA A 218 6.93 15.30 10.23
C ALA A 218 5.93 14.45 11.04
N ALA A 219 5.18 13.56 10.43
CA ALA A 219 4.20 12.66 11.08
C ALA A 219 3.28 13.41 12.08
N GLY A 220 2.84 14.62 11.73
CA GLY A 220 1.96 15.42 12.58
C GLY A 220 2.62 16.06 13.82
N TYR A 221 3.94 16.09 13.86
CA TYR A 221 4.70 16.49 15.07
C TYR A 221 4.52 17.95 15.48
N PHE A 222 4.43 18.88 14.52
CA PHE A 222 4.41 20.30 14.83
C PHE A 222 3.02 20.82 15.21
N ASP A 223 3.01 21.85 16.04
CA ASP A 223 1.88 22.78 16.09
C ASP A 223 1.91 23.72 14.87
N ARG A 224 0.88 24.52 14.66
CA ARG A 224 0.81 25.44 13.53
C ARG A 224 2.01 26.38 13.44
N ALA A 225 2.46 26.96 14.57
CA ALA A 225 3.57 27.90 14.58
C ALA A 225 4.90 27.17 14.28
N GLY A 226 5.08 25.97 14.80
CA GLY A 226 6.21 25.08 14.49
C GLY A 226 6.25 24.67 13.03
N ALA A 227 5.12 24.33 12.44
CA ALA A 227 5.01 23.97 11.04
C ALA A 227 5.36 25.13 10.09
N ILE A 228 4.97 26.37 10.41
CA ILE A 228 5.38 27.57 9.67
C ILE A 228 6.90 27.72 9.71
N ARG A 229 7.51 27.62 10.89
CA ARG A 229 8.97 27.70 11.04
C ARG A 229 9.69 26.56 10.31
N ALA A 230 9.16 25.36 10.37
CA ALA A 230 9.69 24.18 9.69
C ALA A 230 9.64 24.37 8.17
N ALA A 231 8.49 24.73 7.61
CA ALA A 231 8.33 25.01 6.17
C ALA A 231 9.29 26.11 5.70
N GLN A 232 9.44 27.19 6.47
CA GLN A 232 10.40 28.26 6.17
C GLN A 232 11.84 27.77 6.21
N ALA A 233 12.21 26.97 7.21
CA ALA A 233 13.57 26.44 7.33
C ALA A 233 13.90 25.40 6.25
N PHE A 234 12.96 24.54 5.87
CA PHE A 234 13.17 23.55 4.81
C PHE A 234 13.10 24.13 3.39
N SER A 235 12.57 25.34 3.20
CA SER A 235 12.47 25.96 1.88
C SER A 235 13.82 26.14 1.17
N GLU A 236 14.92 26.26 1.92
CA GLU A 236 16.28 26.33 1.36
C GLU A 236 16.69 25.10 0.53
N PHE A 237 16.04 23.95 0.78
CA PHE A 237 16.33 22.68 0.09
C PHE A 237 15.37 22.41 -1.07
N SER A 238 14.34 23.25 -1.25
CA SER A 238 13.27 23.04 -2.23
C SER A 238 12.73 21.60 -2.20
N PRO A 239 12.22 21.09 -1.05
CA PRO A 239 11.75 19.72 -0.96
C PRO A 239 10.55 19.51 -1.88
N VAL A 240 10.37 18.27 -2.38
CA VAL A 240 9.19 17.89 -3.17
C VAL A 240 7.93 18.17 -2.38
N TRP A 241 7.94 17.86 -1.07
CA TRP A 241 6.91 18.23 -0.09
C TRP A 241 7.42 18.18 1.35
N LEU A 242 6.68 18.85 2.22
CA LEU A 242 6.66 18.61 3.66
C LEU A 242 5.37 17.84 4.00
N GLU A 243 5.53 16.59 4.44
CA GLU A 243 4.46 15.64 4.73
C GLU A 243 3.97 15.80 6.16
N ASP A 244 2.65 15.77 6.32
CA ASP A 244 1.95 15.83 7.61
C ASP A 244 2.62 16.79 8.63
N PRO A 245 2.76 18.10 8.31
CA PRO A 245 3.43 19.04 9.19
C PRO A 245 2.72 19.20 10.53
N VAL A 246 1.39 19.09 10.54
CA VAL A 246 0.51 19.13 11.72
C VAL A 246 -0.41 17.90 11.72
N PRO A 247 -1.03 17.54 12.86
CA PRO A 247 -1.97 16.43 12.90
C PRO A 247 -3.07 16.56 11.84
N THR A 248 -3.36 15.47 11.11
CA THR A 248 -4.31 15.44 9.97
C THR A 248 -5.68 16.02 10.30
N GLY A 249 -6.18 15.87 11.55
CA GLY A 249 -7.45 16.47 11.98
C GLY A 249 -7.46 18.02 12.02
N LYS A 250 -6.32 18.69 11.81
CA LYS A 250 -6.17 20.14 11.79
C LYS A 250 -6.28 20.73 10.38
N ILE A 251 -7.36 20.38 9.67
CA ILE A 251 -7.54 20.74 8.25
C ILE A 251 -7.43 22.25 7.98
N LYS A 252 -7.91 23.11 8.93
CA LYS A 252 -7.78 24.55 8.79
C LYS A 252 -6.33 25.01 8.90
N ASP A 253 -5.55 24.42 9.80
CA ASP A 253 -4.13 24.74 9.92
C ASP A 253 -3.37 24.34 8.64
N LEU A 254 -3.69 23.19 8.04
CA LEU A 254 -3.14 22.74 6.75
C LEU A 254 -3.49 23.73 5.62
N GLN A 255 -4.75 24.16 5.53
CA GLN A 255 -5.18 25.18 4.57
C GLN A 255 -4.40 26.48 4.71
N ASP A 256 -4.28 26.98 5.95
CA ASP A 256 -3.57 28.22 6.23
C ASP A 256 -2.06 28.11 5.90
N LEU A 257 -1.45 26.96 6.24
CA LEU A 257 -0.06 26.67 5.92
C LEU A 257 0.17 26.66 4.41
N ARG A 258 -0.65 25.94 3.65
CA ARG A 258 -0.54 25.87 2.20
C ARG A 258 -0.68 27.23 1.54
N ASN A 259 -1.57 28.07 2.02
CA ASN A 259 -1.78 29.42 1.48
C ASN A 259 -0.61 30.39 1.74
N THR A 260 0.26 30.10 2.70
CA THR A 260 1.33 30.99 3.14
C THR A 260 2.73 30.48 2.91
N SER A 261 2.89 29.19 2.55
CA SER A 261 4.19 28.54 2.38
C SER A 261 4.61 28.44 0.92
N ALA A 262 5.91 28.57 0.67
CA ALA A 262 6.53 28.27 -0.62
C ALA A 262 6.87 26.77 -0.78
N VAL A 263 6.80 25.98 0.30
CA VAL A 263 7.04 24.53 0.27
C VAL A 263 5.72 23.82 0.01
N PRO A 264 5.64 22.90 -0.97
CA PRO A 264 4.45 22.08 -1.16
C PRO A 264 4.16 21.19 0.06
N PHE A 265 2.89 20.95 0.35
CA PHE A 265 2.47 20.04 1.40
C PHE A 265 1.88 18.75 0.85
N ALA A 266 2.19 17.66 1.53
CA ALA A 266 1.58 16.37 1.30
C ALA A 266 1.00 15.81 2.59
N GLY A 267 0.03 14.91 2.46
CA GLY A 267 -0.58 14.20 3.57
C GLY A 267 -1.74 13.36 3.08
N GLY A 268 -2.46 12.74 4.00
CA GLY A 268 -3.61 11.92 3.63
C GLY A 268 -3.45 10.44 3.92
N GLU A 269 -2.33 10.01 4.49
CA GLU A 269 -2.13 8.63 4.94
C GLU A 269 -3.18 8.18 5.97
N LEU A 270 -3.76 9.12 6.71
CA LEU A 270 -4.80 8.88 7.73
C LEU A 270 -6.23 9.11 7.21
N LEU A 271 -6.45 9.22 5.90
CA LEU A 271 -7.78 9.32 5.30
C LEU A 271 -8.39 7.93 5.08
N TYR A 272 -9.66 7.78 5.43
CA TYR A 272 -10.38 6.51 5.37
C TYR A 272 -11.52 6.49 4.35
N THR A 273 -11.99 7.64 3.91
CA THR A 273 -13.20 7.74 3.08
C THR A 273 -13.09 8.81 2.01
N GLU A 274 -13.87 8.64 0.94
CA GLU A 274 -14.02 9.63 -0.13
C GLU A 274 -14.52 10.98 0.40
N ALA A 275 -15.35 10.97 1.46
CA ALA A 275 -15.87 12.19 2.08
C ALA A 275 -14.76 13.00 2.77
N GLU A 276 -13.80 12.31 3.41
CA GLU A 276 -12.62 12.98 3.97
C GLU A 276 -11.75 13.55 2.86
N VAL A 277 -11.48 12.80 1.78
CA VAL A 277 -10.75 13.31 0.61
C VAL A 277 -11.43 14.53 0.02
N THR A 278 -12.77 14.52 -0.11
CA THR A 278 -13.56 15.68 -0.55
C THR A 278 -13.33 16.88 0.37
N SER A 279 -13.42 16.68 1.69
CA SER A 279 -13.25 17.76 2.67
C SER A 279 -11.86 18.41 2.59
N PHE A 280 -10.81 17.61 2.37
CA PHE A 280 -9.44 18.12 2.20
C PHE A 280 -9.25 18.82 0.85
N GLY A 281 -9.85 18.30 -0.22
CA GLY A 281 -9.83 18.91 -1.55
C GLY A 281 -10.54 20.27 -1.57
N GLU A 282 -11.77 20.36 -1.03
CA GLU A 282 -12.53 21.62 -0.92
C GLU A 282 -11.79 22.70 -0.12
N LYS A 283 -11.03 22.30 0.89
CA LYS A 283 -10.20 23.20 1.69
C LYS A 283 -8.84 23.49 1.08
N ASN A 284 -8.50 22.83 -0.03
CA ASN A 284 -7.20 23.01 -0.67
C ASN A 284 -6.05 22.75 0.34
N ALA A 285 -6.16 21.67 1.13
CA ALA A 285 -5.30 21.42 2.28
C ALA A 285 -3.93 20.83 1.91
N PHE A 286 -3.83 20.14 0.76
CA PHE A 286 -2.60 19.52 0.27
C PHE A 286 -2.33 19.87 -1.20
N ASP A 287 -1.05 19.82 -1.61
CA ASP A 287 -0.60 19.85 -3.01
C ASP A 287 -0.53 18.44 -3.58
N HIS A 288 -0.23 17.45 -2.73
CA HIS A 288 -0.17 16.03 -3.05
C HIS A 288 -0.91 15.23 -1.99
N VAL A 289 -1.61 14.17 -2.39
CA VAL A 289 -2.28 13.28 -1.44
C VAL A 289 -1.57 11.93 -1.41
N LEU A 290 -1.36 11.39 -0.20
CA LEU A 290 -0.83 10.04 0.00
C LEU A 290 -1.97 9.14 0.48
N PHE A 291 -2.21 8.04 -0.25
CA PHE A 291 -3.18 7.05 0.21
C PHE A 291 -2.49 5.83 0.80
N ASP A 292 -3.00 5.42 1.94
CA ASP A 292 -2.64 4.16 2.57
C ASP A 292 -3.67 3.10 2.20
N LEU A 293 -3.22 1.99 1.62
CA LEU A 293 -4.09 0.92 1.13
C LEU A 293 -4.94 0.30 2.24
N GLU A 294 -4.37 0.18 3.43
CA GLU A 294 -5.02 -0.39 4.60
C GLU A 294 -6.13 0.51 5.17
N ARG A 295 -6.00 1.82 5.00
CA ARG A 295 -6.92 2.80 5.57
C ARG A 295 -8.01 3.22 4.61
N ILE A 296 -7.66 3.46 3.34
CA ILE A 296 -8.58 4.04 2.35
C ILE A 296 -9.69 3.07 1.87
N GLY A 297 -9.75 1.85 2.38
CA GLY A 297 -10.78 0.88 2.02
C GLY A 297 -10.34 -0.11 0.94
N GLY A 298 -9.05 -0.43 0.84
CA GLY A 298 -8.49 -1.34 -0.14
C GLY A 298 -8.46 -0.76 -1.55
N VAL A 299 -8.35 -1.60 -2.55
CA VAL A 299 -8.33 -1.19 -3.97
C VAL A 299 -9.63 -0.48 -4.37
N THR A 300 -10.77 -1.00 -3.94
CA THR A 300 -12.09 -0.38 -4.23
C THR A 300 -12.19 1.02 -3.65
N GLY A 301 -11.79 1.21 -2.38
CA GLY A 301 -11.76 2.52 -1.74
C GLY A 301 -10.77 3.48 -2.39
N TRP A 302 -9.58 2.97 -2.77
CA TRP A 302 -8.56 3.77 -3.46
C TRP A 302 -9.07 4.30 -4.80
N ILE A 303 -9.67 3.45 -5.67
CA ILE A 303 -10.23 3.88 -6.96
C ILE A 303 -11.25 5.00 -6.78
N ARG A 304 -12.15 4.87 -5.81
CA ARG A 304 -13.19 5.86 -5.51
C ARG A 304 -12.59 7.17 -5.03
N SER A 305 -11.65 7.10 -4.11
CA SER A 305 -10.92 8.26 -3.57
C SER A 305 -10.02 8.91 -4.61
N ALA A 306 -9.45 8.12 -5.53
CA ALA A 306 -8.63 8.64 -6.63
C ALA A 306 -9.44 9.50 -7.61
N ALA A 307 -10.68 9.12 -7.91
CA ALA A 307 -11.56 9.93 -8.75
C ALA A 307 -11.92 11.27 -8.08
N VAL A 308 -12.09 11.28 -6.76
CA VAL A 308 -12.29 12.52 -5.99
C VAL A 308 -11.02 13.38 -5.99
N ALA A 309 -9.85 12.79 -5.76
CA ALA A 309 -8.58 13.50 -5.79
C ALA A 309 -8.33 14.14 -7.17
N ASP A 310 -8.62 13.41 -8.24
CA ASP A 310 -8.51 13.90 -9.62
C ASP A 310 -9.40 15.13 -9.89
N HIS A 311 -10.65 15.12 -9.39
CA HIS A 311 -11.56 16.26 -9.47
C HIS A 311 -10.95 17.54 -8.88
N PHE A 312 -10.13 17.43 -7.83
CA PHE A 312 -9.41 18.54 -7.22
C PHE A 312 -8.01 18.77 -7.82
N GLY A 313 -7.63 18.08 -8.87
CA GLY A 313 -6.32 18.20 -9.51
C GLY A 313 -5.16 17.64 -8.66
N LEU A 314 -5.44 16.77 -7.68
CA LEU A 314 -4.44 16.19 -6.79
C LEU A 314 -3.80 14.95 -7.41
N ARG A 315 -2.47 14.88 -7.38
CA ARG A 315 -1.71 13.67 -7.69
C ARG A 315 -1.65 12.77 -6.46
N ILE A 316 -1.69 11.45 -6.69
CA ILE A 316 -1.70 10.45 -5.63
C ILE A 316 -0.35 9.77 -5.56
N SER A 317 0.25 9.80 -4.38
CA SER A 317 1.39 8.95 -4.02
C SER A 317 0.94 7.86 -3.05
N ALA A 318 1.70 6.77 -2.99
CA ALA A 318 1.44 5.72 -2.03
C ALA A 318 2.06 6.05 -0.67
N HIS A 319 1.39 5.63 0.40
CA HIS A 319 1.95 5.42 1.72
C HIS A 319 2.03 3.92 1.97
N VAL A 320 3.25 3.40 2.20
CA VAL A 320 3.50 1.98 2.51
C VAL A 320 2.97 1.03 1.41
N TYR A 321 2.85 -0.27 1.68
CA TYR A 321 2.31 -1.32 0.81
C TYR A 321 2.95 -1.38 -0.59
N PRO A 322 4.31 -1.35 -0.68
CA PRO A 322 5.00 -1.26 -1.98
C PRO A 322 4.60 -2.37 -2.95
N GLU A 323 4.26 -3.56 -2.46
CA GLU A 323 3.92 -4.73 -3.24
C GLU A 323 2.63 -4.55 -4.06
N PHE A 324 1.68 -3.79 -3.52
CA PHE A 324 0.36 -3.56 -4.12
C PHE A 324 0.27 -2.19 -4.80
N ALA A 325 0.89 -1.17 -4.18
CA ALA A 325 0.79 0.22 -4.61
C ALA A 325 1.30 0.44 -6.05
N ALA A 326 2.35 -0.27 -6.47
CA ALA A 326 2.87 -0.20 -7.84
C ALA A 326 1.78 -0.47 -8.90
N HIS A 327 0.95 -1.51 -8.68
CA HIS A 327 -0.16 -1.84 -9.57
C HIS A 327 -1.24 -0.77 -9.57
N ILE A 328 -1.61 -0.25 -8.39
CA ILE A 328 -2.69 0.73 -8.28
C ILE A 328 -2.26 2.06 -8.94
N LEU A 329 -1.07 2.56 -8.64
CA LEU A 329 -0.53 3.79 -9.22
C LEU A 329 -0.34 3.70 -10.75
N CYS A 330 0.06 2.52 -11.27
CA CYS A 330 0.18 2.30 -12.70
C CYS A 330 -1.16 2.11 -13.40
N GLY A 331 -2.20 1.71 -12.67
CA GLY A 331 -3.55 1.56 -13.18
C GLY A 331 -4.32 2.87 -13.31
N LEU A 332 -3.92 3.92 -12.57
CA LEU A 332 -4.65 5.19 -12.45
C LEU A 332 -3.89 6.34 -13.10
N GLU A 333 -4.62 7.28 -13.72
CA GLU A 333 -4.02 8.39 -14.46
C GLU A 333 -3.33 9.41 -13.55
N ASN A 334 -3.88 9.70 -12.38
CA ASN A 334 -3.33 10.63 -11.41
C ASN A 334 -2.32 10.02 -10.41
N GLY A 335 -1.89 8.76 -10.61
CA GLY A 335 -0.81 8.14 -9.85
C GLY A 335 0.51 8.86 -10.03
N TYR A 336 1.28 9.07 -8.93
CA TYR A 336 2.50 9.87 -8.96
C TYR A 336 3.70 9.10 -8.43
N TYR A 337 3.99 9.15 -7.13
CA TYR A 337 5.13 8.48 -6.53
C TYR A 337 4.74 7.18 -5.81
N HIS A 338 5.56 6.18 -6.00
CA HIS A 338 5.57 4.96 -5.19
C HIS A 338 6.51 5.13 -3.99
N GLU A 339 6.09 4.69 -2.80
CA GLU A 339 6.95 4.64 -1.62
C GLU A 339 7.69 3.31 -1.55
N THR A 340 9.01 3.35 -1.52
CA THR A 340 9.85 2.18 -1.28
C THR A 340 10.32 2.16 0.16
N LEU A 341 10.01 1.08 0.85
CA LEU A 341 10.53 0.73 2.17
C LEU A 341 10.51 -0.81 2.33
N GLU A 342 11.39 -1.31 3.17
CA GLU A 342 11.69 -2.75 3.22
C GLU A 342 10.99 -3.48 4.39
N TRP A 343 10.01 -2.85 5.05
CA TRP A 343 9.40 -3.36 6.28
C TRP A 343 8.63 -4.67 6.10
N SER A 344 8.09 -4.93 4.91
CA SER A 344 7.29 -6.11 4.58
C SER A 344 8.02 -7.13 3.70
N HIS A 345 9.26 -6.85 3.28
CA HIS A 345 9.99 -7.70 2.33
C HIS A 345 10.10 -9.15 2.80
N GLU A 346 10.35 -9.38 4.10
CA GLU A 346 10.46 -10.74 4.66
C GLU A 346 9.13 -11.53 4.62
N LEU A 347 7.99 -10.85 4.43
CA LEU A 347 6.67 -11.48 4.32
C LEU A 347 6.47 -12.13 2.94
N PHE A 348 7.33 -11.82 1.95
CA PHE A 348 7.17 -12.24 0.56
C PHE A 348 8.38 -12.99 0.02
N GLU A 349 8.14 -14.01 -0.83
CA GLU A 349 9.18 -14.71 -1.58
C GLU A 349 9.80 -13.80 -2.65
N ASN A 350 9.03 -12.89 -3.21
CA ASN A 350 9.39 -12.05 -4.35
C ASN A 350 8.95 -10.60 -4.17
N PRO A 351 9.56 -9.86 -3.21
CA PRO A 351 9.24 -8.45 -3.02
C PRO A 351 9.56 -7.63 -4.28
N PRO A 352 8.88 -6.49 -4.48
CA PRO A 352 9.09 -5.64 -5.64
C PRO A 352 10.53 -5.10 -5.69
N VAL A 353 11.08 -4.99 -6.90
CA VAL A 353 12.43 -4.51 -7.14
C VAL A 353 12.40 -3.22 -7.95
N LEU A 354 13.11 -2.21 -7.47
CA LEU A 354 13.33 -0.97 -8.20
C LEU A 354 14.29 -1.17 -9.37
N ARG A 355 14.02 -0.46 -10.47
CA ARG A 355 14.94 -0.35 -11.61
C ARG A 355 14.93 1.09 -12.11
N ASP A 356 16.11 1.67 -12.23
CA ASP A 356 16.31 3.04 -12.75
C ASP A 356 15.40 4.09 -12.06
N GLY A 357 15.26 3.98 -10.74
CA GLY A 357 14.44 4.89 -9.94
C GLY A 357 12.94 4.72 -10.05
N CYS A 358 12.48 3.73 -10.78
CA CYS A 358 11.07 3.43 -10.98
C CYS A 358 10.71 2.05 -10.47
N ILE A 359 9.47 1.89 -10.08
CA ILE A 359 8.84 0.59 -9.85
C ILE A 359 7.99 0.23 -11.06
N THR A 360 8.11 -1.02 -11.51
CA THR A 360 7.27 -1.61 -12.55
C THR A 360 6.44 -2.72 -11.91
N PRO A 361 5.11 -2.68 -11.98
CA PRO A 361 4.28 -3.76 -11.49
C PRO A 361 4.56 -5.05 -12.26
N SER A 362 4.40 -6.20 -11.59
CA SER A 362 4.53 -7.50 -12.22
C SER A 362 3.54 -7.68 -13.37
N ASP A 363 3.96 -8.36 -14.44
CA ASP A 363 3.04 -8.81 -15.52
C ASP A 363 2.36 -10.17 -15.17
N GLU A 364 2.69 -10.80 -14.04
CA GLU A 364 1.99 -12.00 -13.54
C GLU A 364 0.54 -11.65 -13.15
N PRO A 365 -0.41 -12.61 -13.29
CA PRO A 365 -1.78 -12.43 -12.82
C PRO A 365 -1.85 -12.06 -11.35
N GLY A 366 -2.77 -11.16 -11.00
CA GLY A 366 -2.87 -10.62 -9.65
C GLY A 366 -1.89 -9.47 -9.42
N PHE A 367 -1.40 -9.37 -8.19
CA PHE A 367 -0.29 -8.47 -7.84
C PHE A 367 1.09 -9.09 -8.10
N GLY A 368 1.14 -10.36 -8.52
CA GLY A 368 2.38 -11.07 -8.83
C GLY A 368 3.26 -11.35 -7.61
N VAL A 369 2.74 -11.28 -6.40
CA VAL A 369 3.47 -11.57 -5.16
C VAL A 369 2.95 -12.82 -4.47
N ARG A 370 3.80 -13.44 -3.63
CA ARG A 370 3.50 -14.64 -2.84
C ARG A 370 4.05 -14.49 -1.44
N PHE A 371 3.29 -14.94 -0.45
CA PHE A 371 3.79 -14.98 0.92
C PHE A 371 4.93 -16.00 1.08
N ASP A 372 5.94 -15.63 1.87
CA ASP A 372 6.94 -16.57 2.39
C ASP A 372 6.32 -17.40 3.53
N GLU A 373 5.95 -18.63 3.21
CA GLU A 373 5.33 -19.55 4.17
C GLU A 373 6.29 -19.94 5.31
N GLY A 374 7.59 -19.88 5.09
CA GLY A 374 8.62 -20.12 6.12
C GLY A 374 8.61 -18.99 7.15
N PHE A 375 8.64 -17.75 6.68
CA PHE A 375 8.55 -16.57 7.53
C PHE A 375 7.24 -16.54 8.32
N ILE A 376 6.10 -16.76 7.66
CA ILE A 376 4.79 -16.76 8.31
C ILE A 376 4.72 -17.82 9.39
N ARG A 377 5.08 -19.08 9.10
CA ARG A 377 5.05 -20.18 10.10
C ARG A 377 5.94 -19.91 11.31
N LYS A 378 7.13 -19.34 11.08
CA LYS A 378 8.07 -18.98 12.15
C LYS A 378 7.51 -17.93 13.11
N ASN A 379 6.71 -17.00 12.62
CA ASN A 379 6.22 -15.85 13.35
C ASN A 379 4.69 -15.90 13.63
N LEU A 380 4.04 -17.05 13.35
CA LEU A 380 2.60 -17.24 13.49
C LEU A 380 2.16 -17.16 14.96
N VAL A 381 1.16 -16.35 15.23
CA VAL A 381 0.52 -16.22 16.55
C VAL A 381 -0.83 -16.93 16.57
N GLU A 382 -1.63 -16.76 15.51
CA GLU A 382 -2.99 -17.28 15.43
C GLU A 382 -3.41 -17.49 13.98
N GLU A 383 -4.20 -18.52 13.69
CA GLU A 383 -4.78 -18.77 12.37
C GLU A 383 -6.27 -19.04 12.52
N VAL A 384 -7.07 -18.46 11.61
CA VAL A 384 -8.49 -18.75 11.48
C VAL A 384 -8.83 -19.00 10.01
N ILE A 385 -9.70 -20.00 9.76
CA ILE A 385 -10.21 -20.32 8.43
C ILE A 385 -11.73 -20.27 8.48
N ILE A 386 -12.31 -19.51 7.56
CA ILE A 386 -13.76 -19.35 7.36
C ILE A 386 -14.13 -19.96 6.02
N GLY A 387 -15.23 -20.73 5.96
CA GLY A 387 -15.67 -21.42 4.75
C GLY A 387 -15.05 -22.81 4.60
N ASP A 388 -14.83 -23.27 3.37
CA ASP A 388 -14.36 -24.61 3.03
C ASP A 388 -12.88 -24.83 3.37
N LYS A 389 -12.65 -25.60 4.45
CA LYS A 389 -11.29 -25.91 4.92
C LYS A 389 -10.51 -26.85 3.99
N ASP A 390 -11.19 -27.62 3.17
CA ASP A 390 -10.52 -28.60 2.30
C ASP A 390 -9.86 -27.92 1.10
N VAL A 391 -10.45 -26.85 0.58
CA VAL A 391 -9.82 -25.99 -0.43
C VAL A 391 -8.50 -25.38 0.08
N VAL A 392 -8.47 -24.96 1.34
CA VAL A 392 -7.25 -24.40 1.96
C VAL A 392 -6.18 -25.47 2.18
N LYS A 393 -6.57 -26.72 2.59
CA LYS A 393 -5.64 -27.83 2.83
C LYS A 393 -5.01 -28.37 1.55
N ALA A 394 -5.74 -28.36 0.44
CA ALA A 394 -5.25 -28.86 -0.86
C ALA A 394 -3.99 -28.11 -1.37
N ARG A 395 -3.66 -26.95 -0.77
CA ARG A 395 -2.49 -26.15 -1.08
C ARG A 395 -1.27 -26.45 -0.18
N ARG A 396 -1.46 -27.15 0.94
CA ARG A 396 -0.33 -27.53 1.82
C ARG A 396 0.45 -28.68 1.20
#